data_2a7039a0625d3aca230a8a475ec92619
#
_entry.id   2a7039a0625d3aca230a8a475ec92619
#
_cell.length_a   1.000
_cell.length_b   1.000
_cell.length_c   1.000
_cell.angle_alpha   90.00
_cell.angle_beta   90.00
_cell.angle_gamma   90.00
#
_symmetry.space_group_name_H-M   'P 1'
#
loop_
_entity.id
_entity.type
_entity.pdbx_description
1 polymer ?
#
loop_
_entity_poly.entity_id
_entity_poly.type
_entity_poly.pdbx_seq_one_letter_code
_entity_poly.pdbx_strand_id
1 'polypeptide(L)'
;MEGGRTNHRDRNGGPGVSWNTDIDYLYFGADGMFRTLTEEPATKRRLLKTTASFYDPLGLFSPVSLTGKVLFQDTWCRGIDWDEILPTDLATRWNHWVSTLPPLTHIHVPRWLATSTDRSAQIHVFCDASERAYGAALYIRSTTEDDCLVRLA
;
A
#
# COMPACT_ATOMS: atom_id res chain seq x y z
N MET A 1 7.83 40.76 14.10
CA MET A 1 8.18 39.44 14.66
C MET A 1 6.86 38.72 14.95
N GLU A 2 6.40 37.91 14.02
CA GLU A 2 5.26 37.02 14.28
C GLU A 2 5.63 35.65 13.69
N GLY A 3 5.87 34.74 14.62
CA GLY A 3 6.19 33.35 14.31
C GLY A 3 4.95 32.60 13.79
N GLY A 4 4.91 32.33 12.51
CA GLY A 4 3.92 31.44 11.92
C GLY A 4 4.04 30.05 12.54
N ARG A 5 3.08 29.70 13.41
CA ARG A 5 2.88 28.34 13.87
C ARG A 5 2.34 27.53 12.71
N THR A 6 3.18 26.74 12.06
CA THR A 6 2.77 25.65 11.18
C THR A 6 2.04 24.62 12.04
N ASN A 7 0.73 24.66 12.02
CA ASN A 7 -0.12 23.67 12.67
C ASN A 7 -0.12 22.41 11.79
N HIS A 8 0.93 21.61 11.90
CA HIS A 8 0.96 20.25 11.37
C HIS A 8 -0.06 19.43 12.19
N ARG A 9 -1.29 19.41 11.74
CA ARG A 9 -2.23 18.39 12.17
C ARG A 9 -1.94 17.13 11.33
N ASP A 10 -0.85 16.45 11.64
CA ASP A 10 -0.73 15.04 11.36
C ASP A 10 -1.86 14.36 12.15
N ARG A 11 -2.94 14.05 11.45
CA ARG A 11 -3.91 13.12 12.00
C ARG A 11 -3.17 11.80 12.07
N ASN A 12 -2.85 11.35 13.29
CA ASN A 12 -2.29 10.05 13.61
C ASN A 12 -3.18 8.96 13.03
N GLY A 13 -3.02 8.69 11.73
CA GLY A 13 -3.53 7.51 11.08
C GLY A 13 -2.51 6.40 11.32
N GLY A 14 -2.99 5.20 11.67
CA GLY A 14 -2.15 4.01 11.69
C GLY A 14 -1.53 3.72 10.31
N PRO A 15 -0.78 2.61 10.16
CA PRO A 15 -0.15 2.25 8.88
C PRO A 15 -1.20 2.13 7.76
N GLY A 16 -0.96 2.81 6.63
CA GLY A 16 -1.88 2.76 5.50
C GLY A 16 -1.87 4.00 4.64
N VAL A 17 -2.88 4.12 3.76
CA VAL A 17 -3.05 5.28 2.89
C VAL A 17 -3.37 6.52 3.71
N SER A 18 -2.57 7.54 3.54
CA SER A 18 -2.72 8.87 4.13
C SER A 18 -2.77 9.93 3.03
N TRP A 19 -3.37 11.07 3.32
CA TRP A 19 -3.49 12.18 2.38
C TRP A 19 -2.74 13.41 2.90
N ASN A 20 -1.79 13.89 2.10
CA ASN A 20 -1.16 15.17 2.31
C ASN A 20 -1.99 16.25 1.61
N THR A 21 -2.64 17.10 2.40
CA THR A 21 -3.55 18.15 1.92
C THR A 21 -2.84 19.36 1.33
N ASP A 22 -1.56 19.57 1.64
CA ASP A 22 -0.80 20.73 1.19
C ASP A 22 -0.35 20.60 -0.26
N ILE A 23 0.00 19.36 -0.65
CA ILE A 23 0.47 19.02 -2.02
C ILE A 23 -0.46 18.11 -2.79
N ASP A 24 -1.62 17.76 -2.21
CA ASP A 24 -2.70 16.93 -2.78
C ASP A 24 -2.25 15.54 -3.27
N TYR A 25 -1.44 14.84 -2.46
CA TYR A 25 -0.95 13.50 -2.74
C TYR A 25 -1.39 12.49 -1.68
N LEU A 26 -1.68 11.27 -2.14
CA LEU A 26 -1.83 10.09 -1.30
C LEU A 26 -0.46 9.44 -1.12
N TYR A 27 -0.16 8.98 0.08
CA TYR A 27 1.09 8.32 0.42
C TYR A 27 0.88 7.21 1.44
N PHE A 28 1.87 6.34 1.62
CA PHE A 28 1.86 5.31 2.65
C PHE A 28 2.42 5.85 3.96
N GLY A 29 1.55 6.01 4.96
CA GLY A 29 1.94 6.29 6.35
C GLY A 29 2.37 5.00 7.04
N ALA A 30 3.59 4.97 7.57
CA ALA A 30 4.16 3.77 8.18
C ALA A 30 4.47 3.95 9.67
N ASP A 31 3.77 4.86 10.35
CA ASP A 31 4.04 5.25 11.73
C ASP A 31 4.04 4.05 12.66
N GLY A 32 5.20 3.79 13.26
CA GLY A 32 5.42 2.69 14.20
C GLY A 32 5.45 1.28 13.59
N MET A 33 5.02 1.08 12.35
CA MET A 33 4.92 -0.24 11.73
C MET A 33 6.29 -0.93 11.62
N PHE A 34 7.31 -0.22 11.14
CA PHE A 34 8.61 -0.82 10.86
C PHE A 34 9.37 -1.22 12.13
N ARG A 35 9.14 -0.56 13.26
CA ARG A 35 9.78 -0.89 14.53
C ARG A 35 9.36 -2.28 15.05
N THR A 36 8.09 -2.63 14.85
CA THR A 36 7.56 -3.93 15.32
C THR A 36 7.91 -5.09 14.40
N LEU A 37 8.37 -4.81 13.17
CA LEU A 37 8.63 -5.85 12.18
C LEU A 37 9.94 -6.62 12.40
N THR A 38 10.89 -6.07 13.15
CA THR A 38 12.24 -6.64 13.34
C THR A 38 12.46 -7.27 14.71
N GLU A 39 11.59 -7.00 15.69
CA GLU A 39 11.85 -7.32 17.11
C GLU A 39 11.34 -8.69 17.58
N GLU A 40 10.49 -9.37 16.81
CA GLU A 40 9.84 -10.63 17.22
C GLU A 40 10.05 -11.75 16.19
N PRO A 41 9.97 -13.02 16.60
CA PRO A 41 10.07 -14.13 15.66
C PRO A 41 8.92 -14.10 14.65
N ALA A 42 9.17 -14.53 13.42
CA ALA A 42 8.17 -14.65 12.37
C ALA A 42 7.18 -15.77 12.72
N THR A 43 5.93 -15.41 13.03
CA THR A 43 4.83 -16.34 13.32
C THR A 43 3.62 -16.04 12.46
N LYS A 44 2.70 -17.00 12.35
CA LYS A 44 1.42 -16.80 11.63
C LYS A 44 0.62 -15.61 12.18
N ARG A 45 0.55 -15.46 13.50
CA ARG A 45 -0.12 -14.33 14.17
C ARG A 45 0.46 -13.00 13.76
N ARG A 46 1.78 -12.92 13.74
CA ARG A 46 2.49 -11.70 13.36
C ARG A 46 2.30 -11.36 11.91
N LEU A 47 2.36 -12.35 11.01
CA LEU A 47 2.12 -12.16 9.58
C LEU A 47 0.72 -11.61 9.34
N LEU A 48 -0.32 -12.14 10.03
CA LEU A 48 -1.66 -11.59 9.97
C LEU A 48 -1.71 -10.15 10.47
N LYS A 49 -1.15 -9.87 11.66
CA LYS A 49 -1.14 -8.53 12.25
C LYS A 49 -0.52 -7.52 11.31
N THR A 50 0.62 -7.84 10.71
CA THR A 50 1.31 -6.96 9.76
C THR A 50 0.47 -6.77 8.50
N THR A 51 -0.05 -7.84 7.89
CA THR A 51 -0.86 -7.75 6.68
C THR A 51 -2.15 -6.97 6.91
N ALA A 52 -2.81 -7.17 8.06
CA ALA A 52 -4.03 -6.48 8.43
C ALA A 52 -3.82 -4.99 8.81
N SER A 53 -2.58 -4.60 9.14
CA SER A 53 -2.27 -3.20 9.42
C SER A 53 -2.23 -2.31 8.18
N PHE A 54 -2.21 -2.88 6.98
CA PHE A 54 -2.29 -2.13 5.73
C PHE A 54 -3.71 -1.63 5.49
N TYR A 55 -4.01 -0.41 5.94
CA TYR A 55 -5.27 0.24 5.58
C TYR A 55 -5.16 0.85 4.18
N ASP A 56 -5.63 0.14 3.18
CA ASP A 56 -5.56 0.50 1.76
C ASP A 56 -6.92 0.37 1.08
N PRO A 57 -7.88 1.26 1.38
CA PRO A 57 -9.24 1.18 0.84
C PRO A 57 -9.32 1.42 -0.66
N LEU A 58 -8.31 2.06 -1.24
CA LEU A 58 -8.23 2.36 -2.67
C LEU A 58 -7.44 1.29 -3.45
N GLY A 59 -6.75 0.39 -2.76
CA GLY A 59 -5.94 -0.64 -3.40
C GLY A 59 -4.62 -0.15 -4.01
N LEU A 60 -4.16 1.05 -3.68
CA LEU A 60 -2.95 1.66 -4.23
C LEU A 60 -1.69 0.83 -3.95
N PHE A 61 -1.66 0.17 -2.80
CA PHE A 61 -0.54 -0.67 -2.36
C PHE A 61 -0.88 -2.17 -2.44
N SER A 62 -1.97 -2.54 -3.11
CA SER A 62 -2.40 -3.93 -3.27
C SER A 62 -1.31 -4.87 -3.81
N PRO A 63 -0.46 -4.49 -4.77
CA PRO A 63 0.61 -5.36 -5.26
C PRO A 63 1.56 -5.81 -4.14
N VAL A 64 1.81 -4.94 -3.16
CA VAL A 64 2.69 -5.26 -2.02
C VAL A 64 1.93 -6.01 -0.92
N SER A 65 0.72 -5.56 -0.55
CA SER A 65 -0.08 -6.20 0.50
C SER A 65 -0.52 -7.61 0.10
N LEU A 66 -0.72 -7.88 -1.21
CA LEU A 66 -1.07 -9.20 -1.74
C LEU A 66 0.00 -10.25 -1.39
N THR A 67 1.28 -9.92 -1.46
CA THR A 67 2.37 -10.83 -1.08
C THR A 67 2.22 -11.31 0.37
N GLY A 68 1.90 -10.41 1.31
CA GLY A 68 1.62 -10.78 2.70
C GLY A 68 0.40 -11.68 2.84
N LYS A 69 -0.68 -11.40 2.09
CA LYS A 69 -1.91 -12.23 2.07
C LYS A 69 -1.63 -13.63 1.55
N VAL A 70 -0.85 -13.76 0.47
CA VAL A 70 -0.45 -15.06 -0.08
C VAL A 70 0.42 -15.85 0.89
N LEU A 71 1.38 -15.19 1.56
CA LEU A 71 2.19 -15.82 2.61
C LEU A 71 1.31 -16.33 3.76
N PHE A 72 0.33 -15.53 4.19
CA PHE A 72 -0.61 -15.92 5.23
C PHE A 72 -1.45 -17.13 4.81
N GLN A 73 -1.93 -17.17 3.56
CA GLN A 73 -2.63 -18.31 3.00
C GLN A 73 -1.75 -19.58 2.99
N ASP A 74 -0.49 -19.48 2.63
CA ASP A 74 0.47 -20.59 2.64
C ASP A 74 0.62 -21.19 4.05
N THR A 75 0.52 -20.39 5.12
CA THR A 75 0.55 -20.89 6.51
C THR A 75 -0.69 -21.71 6.86
N TRP A 76 -1.85 -21.36 6.31
CA TRP A 76 -3.08 -22.14 6.48
C TRP A 76 -3.00 -23.47 5.75
N CYS A 77 -2.54 -23.47 4.51
CA CYS A 77 -2.41 -24.68 3.71
C CYS A 77 -1.44 -25.70 4.35
N ARG A 78 -0.48 -25.23 5.13
CA ARG A 78 0.50 -26.06 5.86
C ARG A 78 0.08 -26.43 7.28
N GLY A 79 -1.07 -25.96 7.75
CA GLY A 79 -1.56 -26.25 9.10
C GLY A 79 -0.69 -25.66 10.24
N ILE A 80 0.07 -24.58 9.97
CA ILE A 80 0.95 -23.95 10.96
C ILE A 80 0.10 -23.28 12.06
N ASP A 81 0.47 -23.50 13.32
CA ASP A 81 -0.19 -22.89 14.45
C ASP A 81 0.10 -21.38 14.59
N TRP A 82 -0.73 -20.68 15.36
CA TRP A 82 -0.69 -19.22 15.45
C TRP A 82 0.63 -18.64 15.95
N ASP A 83 1.23 -19.29 16.92
CA ASP A 83 2.43 -18.82 17.61
C ASP A 83 3.66 -19.70 17.31
N GLU A 84 3.48 -20.65 16.40
CA GLU A 84 4.56 -21.47 15.86
C GLU A 84 5.49 -20.60 15.00
N ILE A 85 6.80 -20.81 15.16
CA ILE A 85 7.81 -20.14 14.33
C ILE A 85 7.68 -20.66 12.89
N LEU A 86 7.63 -19.72 11.95
CA LEU A 86 7.50 -20.10 10.53
C LEU A 86 8.69 -20.98 10.08
N PRO A 87 8.42 -22.02 9.27
CA PRO A 87 9.47 -22.78 8.58
C PRO A 87 10.41 -21.85 7.79
N THR A 88 11.65 -22.26 7.64
CA THR A 88 12.73 -21.43 7.07
C THR A 88 12.38 -20.84 5.70
N ASP A 89 11.70 -21.59 4.85
CA ASP A 89 11.30 -21.12 3.52
C ASP A 89 10.26 -20.00 3.58
N LEU A 90 9.26 -20.11 4.48
CA LEU A 90 8.28 -19.06 4.71
C LEU A 90 8.89 -17.86 5.42
N ALA A 91 9.77 -18.10 6.41
CA ALA A 91 10.47 -17.03 7.11
C ALA A 91 11.38 -16.23 6.17
N THR A 92 12.05 -16.89 5.23
CA THR A 92 12.85 -16.21 4.19
C THR A 92 12.00 -15.33 3.30
N ARG A 93 10.86 -15.84 2.82
CA ARG A 93 9.89 -15.06 2.01
C ARG A 93 9.28 -13.91 2.80
N TRP A 94 8.98 -14.13 4.07
CA TRP A 94 8.52 -13.08 4.98
C TRP A 94 9.54 -11.96 5.12
N ASN A 95 10.80 -12.29 5.44
CA ASN A 95 11.87 -11.31 5.59
C ASN A 95 12.10 -10.52 4.30
N HIS A 96 12.06 -11.20 3.15
CA HIS A 96 12.14 -10.54 1.86
C HIS A 96 10.99 -9.55 1.68
N TRP A 97 9.73 -9.96 1.92
CA TRP A 97 8.58 -9.06 1.82
C TRP A 97 8.70 -7.86 2.76
N VAL A 98 9.06 -8.08 4.02
CA VAL A 98 9.27 -7.00 5.00
C VAL A 98 10.33 -6.01 4.53
N SER A 99 11.40 -6.47 3.88
CA SER A 99 12.44 -5.59 3.33
C SER A 99 11.95 -4.71 2.18
N THR A 100 10.84 -5.05 1.54
CA THR A 100 10.23 -4.25 0.45
C THR A 100 9.29 -3.14 0.96
N LEU A 101 8.96 -3.12 2.26
CA LEU A 101 7.99 -2.18 2.82
C LEU A 101 8.52 -0.75 3.01
N PRO A 102 9.76 -0.52 3.49
CA PRO A 102 10.25 0.83 3.75
C PRO A 102 10.20 1.77 2.55
N PRO A 103 10.54 1.37 1.31
CA PRO A 103 10.42 2.22 0.13
C PRO A 103 9.02 2.74 -0.17
N LEU A 104 7.96 2.10 0.34
CA LEU A 104 6.56 2.55 0.12
C LEU A 104 6.31 3.96 0.63
N THR A 105 7.02 4.38 1.68
CA THR A 105 6.89 5.74 2.24
C THR A 105 7.33 6.84 1.28
N HIS A 106 8.09 6.50 0.24
CA HIS A 106 8.54 7.45 -0.78
C HIS A 106 7.60 7.50 -2.00
N ILE A 107 6.58 6.63 -2.04
CA ILE A 107 5.61 6.63 -3.14
C ILE A 107 4.53 7.66 -2.84
N HIS A 108 4.39 8.61 -3.77
CA HIS A 108 3.37 9.64 -3.75
C HIS A 108 2.47 9.50 -4.97
N VAL A 109 1.18 9.32 -4.75
CA VAL A 109 0.18 9.18 -5.82
C VAL A 109 -0.66 10.45 -5.86
N PRO A 110 -0.71 11.18 -6.99
CA PRO A 110 -1.59 12.35 -7.11
C PRO A 110 -3.04 11.94 -6.84
N ARG A 111 -3.70 12.61 -5.91
CA ARG A 111 -5.12 12.35 -5.61
C ARG A 111 -6.04 12.89 -6.70
N TRP A 112 -5.66 14.03 -7.29
CA TRP A 112 -6.42 14.60 -8.38
C TRP A 112 -6.27 13.77 -9.66
N LEU A 113 -7.40 13.32 -10.20
CA LEU A 113 -7.46 12.46 -11.38
C LEU A 113 -7.32 13.22 -12.71
N ALA A 114 -6.98 14.49 -12.66
CA ALA A 114 -6.82 15.37 -13.82
C ALA A 114 -8.09 15.51 -14.68
N THR A 115 -9.27 15.34 -14.06
CA THR A 115 -10.56 15.53 -14.74
C THR A 115 -11.05 16.97 -14.54
N SER A 116 -11.53 17.60 -15.60
CA SER A 116 -12.16 18.92 -15.62
C SER A 116 -13.05 19.05 -16.85
N THR A 117 -13.87 20.09 -16.92
CA THR A 117 -14.84 20.27 -18.00
C THR A 117 -14.22 20.59 -19.37
N ASP A 118 -12.99 21.06 -19.37
CA ASP A 118 -12.19 21.40 -20.56
C ASP A 118 -11.30 20.24 -21.06
N ARG A 119 -11.35 19.09 -20.39
CA ARG A 119 -10.54 17.89 -20.72
C ARG A 119 -11.42 16.73 -21.15
N SER A 120 -11.01 16.05 -22.22
CA SER A 120 -11.59 14.76 -22.59
C SER A 120 -10.98 13.67 -21.71
N ALA A 121 -11.80 12.83 -21.09
CA ALA A 121 -11.35 11.76 -20.20
C ALA A 121 -11.70 10.38 -20.76
N GLN A 122 -10.74 9.46 -20.67
CA GLN A 122 -10.88 8.05 -21.02
C GLN A 122 -10.52 7.19 -19.80
N ILE A 123 -11.28 6.13 -19.58
CA ILE A 123 -11.01 5.13 -18.54
C ILE A 123 -10.32 3.94 -19.19
N HIS A 124 -9.17 3.55 -18.66
CA HIS A 124 -8.43 2.37 -19.07
C HIS A 124 -8.33 1.40 -17.89
N VAL A 125 -8.82 0.18 -18.08
CA VAL A 125 -8.76 -0.87 -17.06
C VAL A 125 -7.86 -1.99 -17.58
N PHE A 126 -6.89 -2.37 -16.75
CA PHE A 126 -6.02 -3.50 -16.97
C PHE A 126 -6.30 -4.54 -15.90
N CYS A 127 -6.50 -5.78 -16.28
CA CYS A 127 -6.72 -6.88 -15.33
C CYS A 127 -5.91 -8.10 -15.74
N ASP A 128 -5.47 -8.83 -14.73
CA ASP A 128 -4.77 -10.11 -14.89
C ASP A 128 -5.17 -11.07 -13.79
N ALA A 129 -5.12 -12.36 -14.06
CA ALA A 129 -5.49 -13.40 -13.12
C ALA A 129 -4.56 -14.61 -13.24
N SER A 130 -4.25 -15.20 -12.09
CA SER A 130 -3.51 -16.45 -11.97
C SER A 130 -4.22 -17.40 -11.00
N GLU A 131 -3.75 -18.63 -10.88
CA GLU A 131 -4.28 -19.57 -9.88
C GLU A 131 -4.12 -19.08 -8.43
N ARG A 132 -3.23 -18.12 -8.16
CA ARG A 132 -2.93 -17.64 -6.81
C ARG A 132 -3.61 -16.32 -6.47
N ALA A 133 -3.83 -15.46 -7.45
CA ALA A 133 -4.38 -14.14 -7.23
C ALA A 133 -4.87 -13.52 -8.55
N TYR A 134 -5.71 -12.53 -8.43
CA TYR A 134 -6.13 -11.65 -9.52
C TYR A 134 -5.94 -10.19 -9.09
N GLY A 135 -5.81 -9.31 -10.07
CA GLY A 135 -5.68 -7.87 -9.87
C GLY A 135 -6.28 -7.08 -11.01
N ALA A 136 -6.62 -5.85 -10.71
CA ALA A 136 -7.01 -4.88 -11.73
C ALA A 136 -6.42 -3.51 -11.36
N ALA A 137 -6.04 -2.73 -12.37
CA ALA A 137 -5.62 -1.36 -12.23
C ALA A 137 -6.45 -0.47 -13.17
N LEU A 138 -6.96 0.62 -12.63
CA LEU A 138 -7.75 1.60 -13.37
C LEU A 138 -6.93 2.87 -13.55
N TYR A 139 -6.88 3.36 -14.77
CA TYR A 139 -6.21 4.62 -15.11
C TYR A 139 -7.20 5.56 -15.80
N ILE A 140 -7.09 6.83 -15.47
CA ILE A 140 -7.76 7.90 -16.19
C ILE A 140 -6.73 8.61 -17.07
N ARG A 141 -6.97 8.59 -18.38
CA ARG A 141 -6.24 9.39 -19.36
C ARG A 141 -7.06 10.62 -19.68
N SER A 142 -6.52 11.78 -19.37
CA SER A 142 -7.17 13.07 -19.55
C SER A 142 -6.38 13.91 -20.54
N THR A 143 -7.05 14.44 -21.59
CA THR A 143 -6.41 15.15 -22.69
C THR A 143 -7.04 16.51 -22.95
N THR A 144 -6.19 17.48 -23.29
CA THR A 144 -6.55 18.71 -24.00
C THR A 144 -5.89 18.71 -25.38
N GLU A 145 -5.97 19.81 -26.13
CA GLU A 145 -5.25 19.95 -27.40
C GLU A 145 -3.73 19.89 -27.23
N ASP A 146 -3.22 20.42 -26.11
CA ASP A 146 -1.78 20.60 -25.87
C ASP A 146 -1.19 19.64 -24.84
N ASP A 147 -2.01 18.89 -24.08
CA ASP A 147 -1.54 18.11 -22.91
C ASP A 147 -2.26 16.77 -22.76
N CYS A 148 -1.53 15.79 -22.25
CA CYS A 148 -2.05 14.45 -21.92
C CYS A 148 -1.54 14.01 -20.56
N LEU A 149 -2.46 13.81 -19.61
CA LEU A 149 -2.16 13.32 -18.28
C LEU A 149 -2.75 11.93 -18.06
N VAL A 150 -2.00 11.06 -17.38
CA VAL A 150 -2.46 9.73 -16.95
C VAL A 150 -2.37 9.65 -15.44
N ARG A 151 -3.44 9.18 -14.80
CA ARG A 151 -3.54 9.02 -13.35
C ARG A 151 -4.04 7.62 -13.00
N LEU A 152 -3.43 7.02 -12.00
CA LEU A 152 -3.96 5.82 -11.35
C LEU A 152 -5.16 6.24 -10.49
N ALA A 153 -6.27 5.51 -10.58
CA ALA A 153 -7.53 5.83 -9.90
C ALA A 153 -7.97 4.71 -8.95
#